data_35747b5831626cac4564c239c3542e8e
#
_entry.id   35747b5831626cac4564c239c3542e8e
#
_cell.length_a   1.000
_cell.length_b   1.000
_cell.length_c   1.000
_cell.angle_alpha   90.00
_cell.angle_beta   90.00
_cell.angle_gamma   90.00
#
_symmetry.space_group_name_H-M   'P 1'
#
loop_
_entity.id
_entity.type
_entity.pdbx_description
1 polymer ?
#
loop_
_entity_poly.entity_id
_entity_poly.type
_entity_poly.pdbx_seq_one_letter_code
_entity_poly.pdbx_strand_id
1 'polypeptide(L)'
;ATIAVIGAGAVGGYYGARLAQAGHDVRFLFRRDLAAVRERGLRVYSPLGDFHLEEVAVAASPEELGPADWVICSLKATALESARELVAPCVGPNTRIVALMNGLGIEPRFAEWFGAWRVFGGMAFVCINRGESGVIHHLEYGRISIGHALDDPAENATLEALLTSGNIETVVAPNLRYARWEKLCWNIPFNGLSVAGGGIGTQTILGDPELRETAERAMREVVLMGNADLVSWKSPAR
;
A
#
# COMPACT_ATOMS: atom_id res chain seq x y z
N ALA A 1 10.96 3.44 -15.63
CA ALA A 1 9.48 3.44 -15.69
C ALA A 1 8.92 4.76 -15.18
N THR A 2 7.79 5.19 -15.73
CA THR A 2 6.99 6.29 -15.20
C THR A 2 6.01 5.75 -14.17
N ILE A 3 5.93 6.39 -13.00
CA ILE A 3 5.13 5.92 -11.86
C ILE A 3 4.30 7.07 -11.31
N ALA A 4 2.98 6.90 -11.28
CA ALA A 4 2.07 7.84 -10.62
C ALA A 4 1.73 7.32 -9.21
N VAL A 5 1.97 8.14 -8.18
CA VAL A 5 1.64 7.80 -6.79
C VAL A 5 0.39 8.56 -6.36
N ILE A 6 -0.71 7.84 -6.23
CA ILE A 6 -2.00 8.36 -5.75
C ILE A 6 -2.11 8.08 -4.25
N GLY A 7 -2.23 9.15 -3.46
CA GLY A 7 -2.21 9.03 -2.00
C GLY A 7 -0.80 9.09 -1.42
N ALA A 8 -0.04 10.13 -1.77
CA ALA A 8 1.32 10.39 -1.29
C ALA A 8 1.33 10.80 0.21
N GLY A 9 0.75 9.94 1.05
CA GLY A 9 0.87 9.96 2.50
C GLY A 9 2.17 9.32 2.97
N ALA A 10 2.20 8.80 4.23
CA ALA A 10 3.40 8.12 4.74
C ALA A 10 3.79 6.93 3.87
N VAL A 11 2.85 6.03 3.59
CA VAL A 11 3.09 4.79 2.84
C VAL A 11 3.45 5.08 1.37
N GLY A 12 2.56 5.75 0.62
CA GLY A 12 2.81 6.04 -0.80
C GLY A 12 3.98 6.98 -1.02
N GLY A 13 4.17 7.95 -0.12
CA GLY A 13 5.33 8.83 -0.15
C GLY A 13 6.64 8.07 0.03
N TYR A 14 6.71 7.16 1.01
CA TYR A 14 7.91 6.36 1.26
C TYR A 14 8.28 5.45 0.11
N TYR A 15 7.36 4.60 -0.34
CA TYR A 15 7.68 3.65 -1.42
C TYR A 15 7.91 4.35 -2.75
N GLY A 16 7.13 5.40 -3.04
CA GLY A 16 7.39 6.25 -4.20
C GLY A 16 8.74 6.94 -4.16
N ALA A 17 9.15 7.46 -2.98
CA ALA A 17 10.47 8.07 -2.80
C ALA A 17 11.63 7.07 -2.99
N ARG A 18 11.48 5.82 -2.53
CA ARG A 18 12.44 4.74 -2.77
C ARG A 18 12.61 4.45 -4.27
N LEU A 19 11.50 4.40 -5.00
CA LEU A 19 11.53 4.22 -6.45
C LEU A 19 12.12 5.42 -7.18
N ALA A 20 11.83 6.65 -6.73
CA ALA A 20 12.46 7.86 -7.26
C ALA A 20 13.98 7.88 -7.01
N GLN A 21 14.42 7.50 -5.81
CA GLN A 21 15.84 7.34 -5.46
C GLN A 21 16.55 6.33 -6.37
N ALA A 22 15.83 5.30 -6.83
CA ALA A 22 16.34 4.30 -7.77
C ALA A 22 16.36 4.79 -9.24
N GLY A 23 15.97 6.03 -9.52
CA GLY A 23 16.03 6.65 -10.84
C GLY A 23 14.78 6.45 -11.70
N HIS A 24 13.65 6.06 -11.11
CA HIS A 24 12.38 6.05 -11.82
C HIS A 24 11.78 7.47 -11.90
N ASP A 25 11.02 7.77 -12.96
CA ASP A 25 10.22 8.98 -13.09
C ASP A 25 8.95 8.85 -12.23
N VAL A 26 9.06 9.25 -10.95
CA VAL A 26 7.96 9.14 -10.00
C VAL A 26 7.28 10.48 -9.82
N ARG A 27 5.97 10.53 -10.07
CA ARG A 27 5.11 11.70 -9.96
C ARG A 27 4.12 11.48 -8.84
N PHE A 28 4.02 12.44 -7.92
CA PHE A 28 3.23 12.30 -6.71
C PHE A 28 2.00 13.21 -6.73
N LEU A 29 0.83 12.66 -6.45
CA LEU A 29 -0.36 13.44 -6.16
C LEU A 29 -0.36 13.84 -4.69
N PHE A 30 -0.01 15.07 -4.39
CA PHE A 30 -0.07 15.64 -3.05
C PHE A 30 -1.30 16.53 -2.87
N ARG A 31 -1.84 16.49 -1.66
CA ARG A 31 -2.94 17.37 -1.26
C ARG A 31 -2.48 18.36 -0.20
N ARG A 32 -1.96 17.89 0.93
CA ARG A 32 -1.56 18.76 2.04
C ARG A 32 -0.13 19.27 1.91
N ASP A 33 0.77 18.41 1.47
CA ASP A 33 2.21 18.68 1.48
C ASP A 33 2.72 19.25 0.16
N LEU A 34 1.84 19.53 -0.80
CA LEU A 34 2.19 19.98 -2.15
C LEU A 34 3.15 21.17 -2.14
N ALA A 35 2.81 22.25 -1.42
CA ALA A 35 3.64 23.46 -1.38
C ALA A 35 5.01 23.17 -0.76
N ALA A 36 5.03 22.46 0.36
CA ALA A 36 6.26 22.15 1.09
C ALA A 36 7.19 21.24 0.27
N VAL A 37 6.64 20.21 -0.38
CA VAL A 37 7.43 19.28 -1.22
C VAL A 37 7.92 19.97 -2.49
N ARG A 38 7.12 20.83 -3.09
CA ARG A 38 7.54 21.63 -4.26
C ARG A 38 8.70 22.58 -3.93
N GLU A 39 8.70 23.15 -2.73
CA GLU A 39 9.71 24.13 -2.29
C GLU A 39 10.98 23.45 -1.75
N ARG A 40 10.83 22.37 -0.95
CA ARG A 40 11.92 21.79 -0.17
C ARG A 40 12.23 20.33 -0.46
N GLY A 41 11.53 19.75 -1.43
CA GLY A 41 11.67 18.31 -1.73
C GLY A 41 11.00 17.42 -0.70
N LEU A 42 11.30 16.12 -0.77
CA LEU A 42 10.78 15.08 0.11
C LEU A 42 11.93 14.45 0.90
N ARG A 43 11.86 14.52 2.21
CA ARG A 43 12.86 13.97 3.11
C ARG A 43 12.35 12.70 3.78
N VAL A 44 13.18 11.67 3.78
CA VAL A 44 12.89 10.38 4.42
C VAL A 44 13.98 10.10 5.44
N TYR A 45 13.58 9.91 6.70
CA TYR A 45 14.41 9.36 7.76
C TYR A 45 14.13 7.87 7.88
N SER A 46 15.17 7.03 7.87
CA SER A 46 15.00 5.59 7.82
C SER A 46 16.20 4.85 8.44
N PRO A 47 15.96 3.76 9.18
CA PRO A 47 17.02 2.86 9.63
C PRO A 47 17.84 2.26 8.47
N LEU A 48 17.27 2.26 7.25
CA LEU A 48 17.93 1.80 6.03
C LEU A 48 18.76 2.89 5.34
N GLY A 49 18.94 4.03 6.01
CA GLY A 49 19.63 5.22 5.51
C GLY A 49 18.66 6.37 5.21
N ASP A 50 18.98 7.53 5.73
CA ASP A 50 18.26 8.77 5.45
C ASP A 50 18.56 9.25 4.04
N PHE A 51 17.56 9.85 3.38
CA PHE A 51 17.77 10.49 2.08
C PHE A 51 16.83 11.65 1.85
N HIS A 52 17.20 12.50 0.90
CA HIS A 52 16.45 13.66 0.51
C HIS A 52 16.35 13.75 -1.01
N LEU A 53 15.13 13.79 -1.51
CA LEU A 53 14.85 14.10 -2.91
C LEU A 53 14.63 15.61 -3.00
N GLU A 54 15.61 16.34 -3.50
CA GLU A 54 15.55 17.81 -3.63
C GLU A 54 14.53 18.23 -4.68
N GLU A 55 14.48 17.51 -5.79
CA GLU A 55 13.51 17.72 -6.86
C GLU A 55 12.53 16.56 -6.89
N VAL A 56 11.25 16.88 -6.74
CA VAL A 56 10.14 15.90 -6.75
C VAL A 56 9.06 16.35 -7.71
N ALA A 57 8.72 15.53 -8.66
CA ALA A 57 7.59 15.79 -9.55
C ALA A 57 6.28 15.64 -8.77
N VAL A 58 5.62 16.78 -8.54
CA VAL A 58 4.40 16.87 -7.74
C VAL A 58 3.25 17.47 -8.53
N ALA A 59 2.05 16.94 -8.33
CA ALA A 59 0.82 17.38 -8.95
C ALA A 59 -0.24 17.73 -7.90
N ALA A 60 -1.07 18.70 -8.21
CA ALA A 60 -2.24 19.10 -7.42
C ALA A 60 -3.49 18.32 -7.84
N SER A 61 -3.56 17.87 -9.09
CA SER A 61 -4.64 17.06 -9.64
C SER A 61 -4.10 15.82 -10.36
N PRO A 62 -4.90 14.76 -10.49
CA PRO A 62 -4.46 13.55 -11.18
C PRO A 62 -4.24 13.75 -12.68
N GLU A 63 -4.91 14.73 -13.31
CA GLU A 63 -4.73 15.09 -14.72
C GLU A 63 -3.31 15.63 -15.00
N GLU A 64 -2.73 16.35 -14.02
CA GLU A 64 -1.35 16.85 -14.11
C GLU A 64 -0.31 15.71 -14.09
N LEU A 65 -0.62 14.56 -13.51
CA LEU A 65 0.26 13.39 -13.53
C LEU A 65 0.35 12.77 -14.93
N GLY A 66 -0.79 12.72 -15.62
CA GLY A 66 -0.92 12.05 -16.90
C GLY A 66 -0.73 10.52 -16.85
N PRO A 67 -0.84 9.84 -18.00
CA PRO A 67 -0.64 8.39 -18.08
C PRO A 67 0.77 7.97 -17.62
N ALA A 68 0.84 6.83 -16.93
CA ALA A 68 2.07 6.25 -16.41
C ALA A 68 2.15 4.75 -16.72
N ASP A 69 3.37 4.17 -16.65
CA ASP A 69 3.55 2.72 -16.76
C ASP A 69 2.93 1.99 -15.55
N TRP A 70 3.07 2.63 -14.37
CA TRP A 70 2.56 2.13 -13.11
C TRP A 70 1.78 3.21 -12.34
N VAL A 71 0.69 2.80 -11.73
CA VAL A 71 -0.02 3.62 -10.73
C VAL A 71 0.06 2.89 -9.39
N ILE A 72 0.61 3.54 -8.38
CA ILE A 72 0.58 3.05 -6.99
C ILE A 72 -0.48 3.82 -6.23
N CYS A 73 -1.60 3.17 -5.94
CA CYS A 73 -2.68 3.75 -5.15
C CYS A 73 -2.55 3.33 -3.69
N SER A 74 -2.21 4.27 -2.82
CA SER A 74 -2.03 4.07 -1.37
C SER A 74 -2.96 4.96 -0.53
N LEU A 75 -4.16 5.15 -1.02
CA LEU A 75 -5.22 5.83 -0.29
C LEU A 75 -5.66 5.00 0.93
N LYS A 76 -6.26 5.65 1.91
CA LYS A 76 -6.94 4.92 3.00
C LYS A 76 -8.19 4.22 2.45
N ALA A 77 -8.53 3.05 3.01
CA ALA A 77 -9.71 2.28 2.60
C ALA A 77 -11.01 3.11 2.62
N THR A 78 -11.12 4.08 3.54
CA THR A 78 -12.25 5.02 3.61
C THR A 78 -12.40 5.92 2.37
N ALA A 79 -11.36 6.01 1.52
CA ALA A 79 -11.37 6.78 0.28
C ALA A 79 -11.40 5.87 -0.97
N LEU A 80 -11.77 4.59 -0.82
CA LEU A 80 -11.76 3.62 -1.92
C LEU A 80 -12.59 4.09 -3.11
N GLU A 81 -13.81 4.56 -2.90
CA GLU A 81 -14.69 5.01 -3.99
C GLU A 81 -14.11 6.21 -4.76
N SER A 82 -13.35 7.09 -4.10
CA SER A 82 -12.65 8.19 -4.75
C SER A 82 -11.44 7.73 -5.57
N ALA A 83 -10.93 6.52 -5.34
CA ALA A 83 -9.76 6.00 -6.04
C ALA A 83 -10.00 5.89 -7.56
N ARG A 84 -11.22 5.56 -7.98
CA ARG A 84 -11.57 5.45 -9.41
C ARG A 84 -11.27 6.75 -10.16
N GLU A 85 -11.77 7.87 -9.66
CA GLU A 85 -11.62 9.18 -10.30
C GLU A 85 -10.17 9.66 -10.26
N LEU A 86 -9.46 9.40 -9.15
CA LEU A 86 -8.07 9.83 -8.98
C LEU A 86 -7.08 8.99 -9.80
N VAL A 87 -7.37 7.72 -10.05
CA VAL A 87 -6.51 6.81 -10.81
C VAL A 87 -6.74 6.90 -12.31
N ALA A 88 -8.00 7.08 -12.74
CA ALA A 88 -8.38 7.04 -14.16
C ALA A 88 -7.54 7.94 -15.08
N PRO A 89 -7.20 9.20 -14.73
CA PRO A 89 -6.37 10.06 -15.61
C PRO A 89 -4.93 9.54 -15.81
N CYS A 90 -4.46 8.68 -14.92
CA CYS A 90 -3.11 8.09 -14.99
C CYS A 90 -3.07 6.77 -15.76
N VAL A 91 -4.22 6.27 -16.24
CA VAL A 91 -4.33 4.96 -16.87
C VAL A 91 -4.26 5.08 -18.39
N GLY A 92 -3.20 4.57 -18.98
CA GLY A 92 -3.03 4.36 -20.41
C GLY A 92 -3.29 2.90 -20.82
N PRO A 93 -3.06 2.56 -22.08
CA PRO A 93 -3.32 1.20 -22.62
C PRO A 93 -2.59 0.09 -21.84
N ASN A 94 -1.36 0.31 -21.44
CA ASN A 94 -0.48 -0.68 -20.80
C ASN A 94 -0.22 -0.41 -19.31
N THR A 95 -0.90 0.54 -18.71
CA THR A 95 -0.71 0.90 -17.29
C THR A 95 -1.07 -0.26 -16.37
N ARG A 96 -0.20 -0.55 -15.43
CA ARG A 96 -0.40 -1.48 -14.31
C ARG A 96 -0.74 -0.72 -13.05
N ILE A 97 -1.62 -1.26 -12.21
CA ILE A 97 -2.15 -0.57 -11.03
C ILE A 97 -1.89 -1.42 -9.79
N VAL A 98 -1.16 -0.88 -8.84
CA VAL A 98 -0.90 -1.51 -7.54
C VAL A 98 -1.80 -0.87 -6.48
N ALA A 99 -2.76 -1.62 -5.98
CA ALA A 99 -3.59 -1.22 -4.86
C ALA A 99 -2.86 -1.48 -3.54
N LEU A 100 -2.00 -0.54 -3.13
CA LEU A 100 -1.23 -0.58 -1.89
C LEU A 100 -2.08 -0.02 -0.74
N MET A 101 -3.19 -0.70 -0.46
CA MET A 101 -4.21 -0.28 0.49
C MET A 101 -4.53 -1.43 1.46
N ASN A 102 -4.84 -1.09 2.72
CA ASN A 102 -5.34 -2.07 3.67
C ASN A 102 -6.82 -2.39 3.41
N GLY A 103 -7.24 -3.58 3.81
CA GLY A 103 -8.64 -4.04 3.71
C GLY A 103 -8.83 -5.23 2.80
N LEU A 104 -10.05 -5.74 2.75
CA LEU A 104 -10.48 -6.84 1.91
C LEU A 104 -11.36 -6.32 0.77
N GLY A 105 -11.32 -6.96 -0.40
CA GLY A 105 -12.16 -6.58 -1.54
C GLY A 105 -11.64 -5.38 -2.35
N ILE A 106 -10.41 -4.93 -2.11
CA ILE A 106 -9.82 -3.79 -2.81
C ILE A 106 -9.57 -4.13 -4.30
N GLU A 107 -8.86 -5.23 -4.57
CA GLU A 107 -8.50 -5.63 -5.93
C GLU A 107 -9.72 -5.95 -6.82
N PRO A 108 -10.76 -6.65 -6.33
CA PRO A 108 -11.98 -6.82 -7.10
C PRO A 108 -12.62 -5.50 -7.55
N ARG A 109 -12.57 -4.49 -6.70
CA ARG A 109 -13.11 -3.17 -7.02
C ARG A 109 -12.30 -2.45 -8.09
N PHE A 110 -10.96 -2.51 -7.99
CA PHE A 110 -10.07 -1.99 -9.03
C PHE A 110 -10.19 -2.79 -10.34
N ALA A 111 -10.35 -4.10 -10.28
CA ALA A 111 -10.56 -4.96 -11.44
C ALA A 111 -11.86 -4.64 -12.18
N GLU A 112 -12.93 -4.35 -11.45
CA GLU A 112 -14.20 -3.90 -12.01
C GLU A 112 -14.05 -2.56 -12.77
N TRP A 113 -13.26 -1.62 -12.24
CA TRP A 113 -13.09 -0.30 -12.86
C TRP A 113 -12.12 -0.27 -14.03
N PHE A 114 -11.03 -1.06 -13.95
CA PHE A 114 -9.88 -0.90 -14.84
C PHE A 114 -9.51 -2.17 -15.60
N GLY A 115 -10.11 -3.32 -15.26
CA GLY A 115 -9.76 -4.64 -15.81
C GLY A 115 -8.75 -5.38 -14.93
N ALA A 116 -9.04 -6.66 -14.65
CA ALA A 116 -8.27 -7.49 -13.72
C ALA A 116 -6.81 -7.72 -14.16
N TRP A 117 -6.56 -7.75 -15.46
CA TRP A 117 -5.24 -8.04 -16.05
C TRP A 117 -4.15 -7.00 -15.69
N ARG A 118 -4.54 -5.80 -15.24
CA ARG A 118 -3.62 -4.73 -14.86
C ARG A 118 -3.56 -4.47 -13.36
N VAL A 119 -4.30 -5.22 -12.55
CA VAL A 119 -4.48 -4.94 -11.14
C VAL A 119 -3.64 -5.86 -10.27
N PHE A 120 -2.94 -5.26 -9.33
CA PHE A 120 -2.14 -5.91 -8.31
C PHE A 120 -2.58 -5.44 -6.92
N GLY A 121 -2.47 -6.32 -5.96
CA GLY A 121 -2.55 -5.97 -4.55
C GLY A 121 -1.18 -5.86 -3.92
N GLY A 122 -1.05 -4.94 -2.98
CA GLY A 122 0.11 -4.79 -2.14
C GLY A 122 -0.27 -4.66 -0.67
N MET A 123 0.33 -5.45 0.19
CA MET A 123 0.18 -5.40 1.63
C MET A 123 1.50 -4.96 2.26
N ALA A 124 1.61 -3.69 2.61
CA ALA A 124 2.79 -3.17 3.28
C ALA A 124 2.82 -3.58 4.76
N PHE A 125 3.92 -4.15 5.20
CA PHE A 125 4.23 -4.38 6.61
C PHE A 125 5.33 -3.40 7.00
N VAL A 126 4.94 -2.23 7.51
CA VAL A 126 5.82 -1.10 7.75
C VAL A 126 5.35 -0.27 8.95
N CYS A 127 6.31 0.15 9.78
CA CYS A 127 6.12 1.18 10.78
C CYS A 127 6.57 2.52 10.19
N ILE A 128 5.61 3.39 9.93
CA ILE A 128 5.89 4.65 9.24
C ILE A 128 4.93 5.77 9.66
N ASN A 129 5.48 6.95 9.86
CA ASN A 129 4.72 8.14 10.23
C ASN A 129 5.02 9.30 9.27
N ARG A 130 4.04 10.19 9.13
CA ARG A 130 4.31 11.53 8.58
C ARG A 130 4.86 12.41 9.69
N GLY A 131 5.97 13.06 9.41
CA GLY A 131 6.49 14.16 10.21
C GLY A 131 5.86 15.52 9.81
N GLU A 132 6.65 16.55 9.82
CA GLU A 132 6.32 17.85 9.23
C GLU A 132 6.02 17.69 7.72
N SER A 133 5.44 18.74 7.10
CA SER A 133 5.14 18.71 5.68
C SER A 133 6.39 18.46 4.84
N GLY A 134 6.36 17.41 4.01
CA GLY A 134 7.49 16.97 3.20
C GLY A 134 8.47 16.05 3.93
N VAL A 135 8.13 15.56 5.14
CA VAL A 135 8.97 14.65 5.93
C VAL A 135 8.26 13.35 6.22
N ILE A 136 8.96 12.25 6.02
CA ILE A 136 8.51 10.88 6.32
C ILE A 136 9.50 10.23 7.29
N HIS A 137 8.97 9.64 8.35
CA HIS A 137 9.74 8.83 9.30
C HIS A 137 9.39 7.36 9.12
N HIS A 138 10.28 6.61 8.45
CA HIS A 138 10.25 5.16 8.41
C HIS A 138 10.97 4.65 9.66
N LEU A 139 10.26 3.92 10.52
CA LEU A 139 10.76 3.48 11.82
C LEU A 139 11.25 2.05 11.78
N GLU A 140 10.50 1.15 11.11
CA GLU A 140 10.79 -0.29 11.16
C GLU A 140 10.09 -1.04 10.02
N TYR A 141 10.62 -2.18 9.66
CA TYR A 141 10.14 -3.09 8.59
C TYR A 141 10.24 -2.47 7.20
N GLY A 142 9.24 -2.64 6.34
CA GLY A 142 9.21 -2.06 5.00
C GLY A 142 8.93 -3.08 3.90
N ARG A 143 8.72 -4.35 4.26
CA ARG A 143 8.36 -5.42 3.32
C ARG A 143 6.98 -5.23 2.73
N ILE A 144 6.83 -5.52 1.45
CA ILE A 144 5.54 -5.59 0.77
C ILE A 144 5.28 -7.02 0.31
N SER A 145 4.14 -7.60 0.70
CA SER A 145 3.60 -8.79 0.06
C SER A 145 2.76 -8.36 -1.13
N ILE A 146 3.00 -8.93 -2.31
CA ILE A 146 2.33 -8.56 -3.56
C ILE A 146 1.61 -9.76 -4.18
N GLY A 147 0.65 -9.48 -5.03
CA GLY A 147 0.01 -10.47 -5.88
C GLY A 147 -0.75 -9.82 -7.02
N HIS A 148 -0.80 -10.50 -8.18
CA HIS A 148 -1.61 -10.09 -9.31
C HIS A 148 -3.05 -10.56 -9.14
N ALA A 149 -4.04 -9.78 -9.58
CA ALA A 149 -5.46 -10.12 -9.41
C ALA A 149 -5.90 -11.41 -10.13
N LEU A 150 -5.15 -11.85 -11.13
CA LEU A 150 -5.35 -13.12 -11.85
C LEU A 150 -4.30 -14.18 -11.51
N ASP A 151 -3.53 -13.99 -10.44
CA ASP A 151 -2.45 -14.90 -10.02
C ASP A 151 -1.42 -15.19 -11.16
N ASP A 152 -1.16 -14.22 -12.05
CA ASP A 152 -0.21 -14.37 -13.16
C ASP A 152 1.24 -14.26 -12.66
N PRO A 153 2.06 -15.32 -12.78
CA PRO A 153 3.42 -15.30 -12.29
C PRO A 153 4.36 -14.34 -13.03
N ALA A 154 4.13 -14.11 -14.33
CA ALA A 154 4.97 -13.20 -15.11
C ALA A 154 4.70 -11.74 -14.74
N GLU A 155 3.45 -11.41 -14.50
CA GLU A 155 3.06 -10.11 -13.99
C GLU A 155 3.58 -9.89 -12.57
N ASN A 156 3.49 -10.90 -11.67
CA ASN A 156 4.07 -10.83 -10.34
C ASN A 156 5.58 -10.56 -10.39
N ALA A 157 6.32 -11.26 -11.24
CA ALA A 157 7.77 -11.05 -11.41
C ALA A 157 8.09 -9.63 -11.92
N THR A 158 7.21 -9.05 -12.75
CA THR A 158 7.38 -7.69 -13.27
C THR A 158 7.24 -6.65 -12.15
N LEU A 159 6.25 -6.80 -11.26
CA LEU A 159 6.09 -5.92 -10.09
C LEU A 159 7.20 -6.12 -9.06
N GLU A 160 7.58 -7.37 -8.80
CA GLU A 160 8.68 -7.70 -7.90
C GLU A 160 9.98 -7.04 -8.35
N ALA A 161 10.31 -7.11 -9.64
CA ALA A 161 11.49 -6.46 -10.20
C ALA A 161 11.45 -4.93 -10.04
N LEU A 162 10.29 -4.30 -10.25
CA LEU A 162 10.11 -2.87 -10.03
C LEU A 162 10.39 -2.50 -8.56
N LEU A 163 9.76 -3.17 -7.61
CA LEU A 163 9.89 -2.85 -6.18
C LEU A 163 11.31 -3.12 -5.67
N THR A 164 11.90 -4.23 -6.09
CA THR A 164 13.28 -4.60 -5.73
C THR A 164 14.28 -3.57 -6.25
N SER A 165 14.06 -2.98 -7.43
CA SER A 165 14.91 -1.90 -7.95
C SER A 165 14.97 -0.69 -7.03
N GLY A 166 13.91 -0.41 -6.28
CA GLY A 166 13.83 0.62 -5.23
C GLY A 166 14.36 0.17 -3.87
N ASN A 167 15.06 -0.98 -3.79
CA ASN A 167 15.51 -1.59 -2.54
C ASN A 167 14.36 -1.81 -1.56
N ILE A 168 13.21 -2.22 -2.07
CA ILE A 168 12.01 -2.57 -1.31
C ILE A 168 11.95 -4.09 -1.20
N GLU A 169 12.01 -4.60 0.04
CA GLU A 169 11.83 -6.02 0.29
C GLU A 169 10.44 -6.47 -0.16
N THR A 170 10.40 -7.44 -1.06
CA THR A 170 9.17 -7.87 -1.72
C THR A 170 9.00 -9.38 -1.60
N VAL A 171 7.79 -9.81 -1.31
CA VAL A 171 7.40 -11.22 -1.27
C VAL A 171 6.18 -11.42 -2.17
N VAL A 172 6.29 -12.31 -3.15
CA VAL A 172 5.15 -12.72 -3.96
C VAL A 172 4.28 -13.68 -3.14
N ALA A 173 3.05 -13.27 -2.87
CA ALA A 173 2.10 -14.11 -2.17
C ALA A 173 1.65 -15.27 -3.06
N PRO A 174 1.54 -16.49 -2.53
CA PRO A 174 1.03 -17.63 -3.30
C PRO A 174 -0.40 -17.41 -3.79
N ASN A 175 -1.17 -16.66 -3.03
CA ASN A 175 -2.53 -16.22 -3.37
C ASN A 175 -2.80 -14.86 -2.72
N LEU A 176 -3.26 -13.90 -3.52
CA LEU A 176 -3.48 -12.53 -3.05
C LEU A 176 -4.57 -12.45 -1.97
N ARG A 177 -5.66 -13.20 -2.12
CA ARG A 177 -6.76 -13.20 -1.14
C ARG A 177 -6.33 -13.80 0.19
N TYR A 178 -5.52 -14.87 0.17
CA TYR A 178 -4.91 -15.44 1.36
C TYR A 178 -4.04 -14.40 2.09
N ALA A 179 -3.18 -13.70 1.37
CA ALA A 179 -2.31 -12.67 1.96
C ALA A 179 -3.09 -11.50 2.58
N ARG A 180 -4.26 -11.16 2.03
CA ARG A 180 -5.19 -10.20 2.64
C ARG A 180 -5.72 -10.70 4.00
N TRP A 181 -6.15 -11.95 4.07
CA TRP A 181 -6.61 -12.55 5.32
C TRP A 181 -5.49 -12.67 6.36
N GLU A 182 -4.28 -13.07 5.93
CA GLU A 182 -3.11 -13.09 6.81
C GLU A 182 -2.84 -11.71 7.43
N LYS A 183 -2.89 -10.66 6.63
CA LYS A 183 -2.75 -9.28 7.12
C LYS A 183 -3.87 -8.88 8.10
N LEU A 184 -5.09 -9.34 7.87
CA LEU A 184 -6.23 -9.07 8.75
C LEU A 184 -6.11 -9.78 10.10
N CYS A 185 -5.42 -10.92 10.19
CA CYS A 185 -5.13 -11.59 11.46
C CYS A 185 -4.35 -10.68 12.43
N TRP A 186 -3.54 -9.76 11.90
CA TRP A 186 -2.88 -8.75 12.70
C TRP A 186 -3.75 -7.49 12.87
N ASN A 187 -4.27 -6.95 11.77
CA ASN A 187 -4.92 -5.64 11.78
C ASN A 187 -6.21 -5.60 12.60
N ILE A 188 -7.04 -6.64 12.51
CA ILE A 188 -8.35 -6.65 13.20
C ILE A 188 -8.16 -6.61 14.72
N PRO A 189 -7.43 -7.54 15.36
CA PRO A 189 -7.30 -7.51 16.81
C PRO A 189 -6.50 -6.31 17.31
N PHE A 190 -5.33 -6.05 16.76
CA PHE A 190 -4.44 -5.02 17.32
C PHE A 190 -4.90 -3.60 17.02
N ASN A 191 -5.33 -3.29 15.79
CA ASN A 191 -5.88 -1.96 15.50
C ASN A 191 -7.22 -1.75 16.21
N GLY A 192 -8.08 -2.77 16.27
CA GLY A 192 -9.35 -2.71 16.97
C GLY A 192 -9.19 -2.42 18.46
N LEU A 193 -8.35 -3.21 19.13
CA LEU A 193 -8.10 -3.04 20.58
C LEU A 193 -7.34 -1.75 20.89
N SER A 194 -6.42 -1.34 20.01
CA SER A 194 -5.73 -0.05 20.17
C SER A 194 -6.72 1.11 20.19
N VAL A 195 -7.64 1.15 19.24
CA VAL A 195 -8.67 2.20 19.15
C VAL A 195 -9.64 2.11 20.33
N ALA A 196 -10.16 0.92 20.65
CA ALA A 196 -11.07 0.70 21.76
C ALA A 196 -10.47 1.07 23.12
N GLY A 197 -9.16 0.86 23.28
CA GLY A 197 -8.40 1.21 24.49
C GLY A 197 -7.90 2.66 24.53
N GLY A 198 -8.36 3.54 23.62
CA GLY A 198 -7.97 4.95 23.61
C GLY A 198 -6.57 5.22 23.05
N GLY A 199 -6.08 4.37 22.16
CA GLY A 199 -4.78 4.52 21.52
C GLY A 199 -3.64 3.75 22.20
N ILE A 200 -3.98 2.64 22.88
CA ILE A 200 -2.96 1.79 23.53
C ILE A 200 -2.10 1.06 22.50
N GLY A 201 -0.83 0.85 22.83
CA GLY A 201 0.12 0.14 21.97
C GLY A 201 0.02 -1.38 22.10
N THR A 202 0.64 -2.09 21.15
CA THR A 202 0.70 -3.56 21.11
C THR A 202 1.31 -4.15 22.38
N GLN A 203 2.31 -3.51 22.98
CA GLN A 203 2.92 -3.96 24.23
C GLN A 203 1.91 -3.96 25.39
N THR A 204 1.06 -2.94 25.48
CA THR A 204 0.00 -2.86 26.48
C THR A 204 -1.03 -3.98 26.27
N ILE A 205 -1.45 -4.21 25.02
CA ILE A 205 -2.40 -5.29 24.66
C ILE A 205 -1.85 -6.66 25.04
N LEU A 206 -0.58 -6.91 24.75
CA LEU A 206 0.06 -8.21 25.04
C LEU A 206 0.43 -8.39 26.51
N GLY A 207 0.66 -7.29 27.23
CA GLY A 207 1.00 -7.30 28.66
C GLY A 207 -0.19 -7.44 29.60
N ASP A 208 -1.39 -7.13 29.11
CA ASP A 208 -2.64 -7.30 29.87
C ASP A 208 -3.30 -8.65 29.52
N PRO A 209 -3.53 -9.54 30.51
CA PRO A 209 -4.08 -10.87 30.25
C PRO A 209 -5.44 -10.88 29.55
N GLU A 210 -6.35 -9.97 29.89
CA GLU A 210 -7.70 -9.92 29.33
C GLU A 210 -7.68 -9.39 27.87
N LEU A 211 -6.88 -8.35 27.61
CA LEU A 211 -6.70 -7.81 26.28
C LEU A 211 -5.99 -8.81 25.36
N ARG A 212 -4.98 -9.53 25.89
CA ARG A 212 -4.28 -10.58 25.15
C ARG A 212 -5.23 -11.72 24.77
N GLU A 213 -6.04 -12.21 25.71
CA GLU A 213 -7.03 -13.26 25.42
C GLU A 213 -8.05 -12.80 24.37
N THR A 214 -8.49 -11.53 24.45
CA THR A 214 -9.39 -10.94 23.48
C THR A 214 -8.73 -10.85 22.09
N ALA A 215 -7.46 -10.45 22.00
CA ALA A 215 -6.70 -10.43 20.75
C ALA A 215 -6.60 -11.84 20.14
N GLU A 216 -6.22 -12.84 20.96
CA GLU A 216 -6.10 -14.23 20.51
C GLU A 216 -7.43 -14.82 20.03
N ARG A 217 -8.54 -14.50 20.70
CA ARG A 217 -9.89 -14.89 20.27
C ARG A 217 -10.25 -14.25 18.94
N ALA A 218 -10.04 -12.96 18.79
CA ALA A 218 -10.28 -12.24 17.52
C ALA A 218 -9.43 -12.80 16.38
N MET A 219 -8.15 -13.14 16.62
CA MET A 219 -7.30 -13.79 15.61
C MET A 219 -7.88 -15.13 15.17
N ARG A 220 -8.33 -15.97 16.11
CA ARG A 220 -8.97 -17.26 15.78
C ARG A 220 -10.23 -17.08 14.94
N GLU A 221 -11.06 -16.10 15.25
CA GLU A 221 -12.26 -15.78 14.45
C GLU A 221 -11.87 -15.34 13.02
N VAL A 222 -10.87 -14.50 12.87
CA VAL A 222 -10.37 -14.06 11.54
C VAL A 222 -9.85 -15.25 10.73
N VAL A 223 -9.12 -16.20 11.36
CA VAL A 223 -8.64 -17.42 10.69
C VAL A 223 -9.82 -18.28 10.21
N LEU A 224 -10.85 -18.47 11.06
CA LEU A 224 -12.04 -19.25 10.68
C LEU A 224 -12.79 -18.59 9.51
N MET A 225 -12.98 -17.29 9.57
CA MET A 225 -13.63 -16.52 8.48
C MET A 225 -12.82 -16.56 7.19
N GLY A 226 -11.51 -16.39 7.29
CA GLY A 226 -10.60 -16.47 6.16
C GLY A 226 -10.60 -17.83 5.49
N ASN A 227 -10.57 -18.89 6.26
CA ASN A 227 -10.64 -20.25 5.73
C ASN A 227 -11.98 -20.52 5.01
N ALA A 228 -13.10 -20.09 5.60
CA ALA A 228 -14.42 -20.23 4.97
C ALA A 228 -14.53 -19.44 3.67
N ASP A 229 -13.99 -18.21 3.65
CA ASP A 229 -13.97 -17.36 2.46
C ASP A 229 -13.09 -17.95 1.35
N LEU A 230 -11.90 -18.45 1.68
CA LEU A 230 -10.97 -19.06 0.72
C LEU A 230 -11.53 -20.35 0.10
N VAL A 231 -12.29 -21.14 0.84
CA VAL A 231 -12.98 -22.34 0.32
C VAL A 231 -14.08 -21.94 -0.67
N SER A 232 -14.80 -20.87 -0.39
CA SER A 232 -15.90 -20.37 -1.24
C SER A 232 -15.42 -19.57 -2.45
N TRP A 233 -14.21 -19.05 -2.39
CA TRP A 233 -13.69 -18.16 -3.44
C TRP A 233 -13.25 -18.94 -4.67
N LYS A 234 -13.82 -18.53 -5.81
CA LYS A 234 -13.37 -18.96 -7.14
C LYS A 234 -12.53 -17.85 -7.74
N SER A 235 -11.33 -18.19 -8.19
CA SER A 235 -10.48 -17.24 -8.94
C SER A 235 -11.29 -16.61 -10.09
N PRO A 236 -11.17 -15.31 -10.34
CA PRO A 236 -11.79 -14.69 -11.51
C PRO A 236 -11.41 -15.46 -12.76
N ALA A 237 -12.35 -15.68 -13.67
CA ALA A 237 -12.07 -16.30 -14.96
C ALA A 237 -11.07 -15.40 -15.72
N ARG A 238 -10.07 -16.05 -16.36
CA ARG A 238 -9.08 -15.39 -17.22
C ARG A 238 -9.73 -14.81 -18.46
#